data_f41374b2751648debfc7921f8ebdc2b4
#
_entry.id   f41374b2751648debfc7921f8ebdc2b4
#
_cell.length_a   1.000
_cell.length_b   1.000
_cell.length_c   1.000
_cell.angle_alpha   90.00
_cell.angle_beta   90.00
_cell.angle_gamma   90.00
#
_symmetry.space_group_name_H-M   'P 1'
#
loop_
_entity.id
_entity.type
_entity.pdbx_description
1 polymer ?
#
loop_
_entity_poly.entity_id
_entity_poly.type
_entity_poly.pdbx_seq_one_letter_code
_entity_poly.pdbx_strand_id
1 'polypeptide(L)'
;MVEKAVECFNNQSYPNKELILVTDESNIYLEKLKTFVCDNIKLVEVPKGSVIGKLRNISVDNANGEYIATWDDDDISFKDRLAEQYKFIIESNKEVCYLTNALIKDNIANVVALSRKGLCIDCTMLAFKKTFPRYNDEAKYPNVEDVPVKKHYIKKRQVAWLNKPHLYLYNIHQENSCAYTIQKNWIDIII
;
A
#
# COMPACT_ATOMS: atom_id res chain seq x y z
N MET A 1 -6.17 -13.32 -3.41
CA MET A 1 -5.71 -12.05 -2.79
C MET A 1 -6.14 -10.86 -3.63
N VAL A 2 -5.76 -10.75 -4.89
CA VAL A 2 -6.10 -9.60 -5.75
C VAL A 2 -7.60 -9.26 -5.85
N GLU A 3 -8.50 -10.25 -5.86
CA GLU A 3 -9.96 -9.99 -5.87
C GLU A 3 -10.41 -9.14 -4.68
N LYS A 4 -9.84 -9.44 -3.50
CA LYS A 4 -10.18 -8.69 -2.29
C LYS A 4 -9.65 -7.27 -2.34
N ALA A 5 -8.46 -7.07 -2.88
CA ALA A 5 -7.89 -5.74 -3.08
C ALA A 5 -8.73 -4.90 -4.06
N VAL A 6 -9.18 -5.50 -5.17
CA VAL A 6 -10.09 -4.85 -6.13
C VAL A 6 -11.44 -4.54 -5.49
N GLU A 7 -11.99 -5.46 -4.69
CA GLU A 7 -13.22 -5.20 -3.93
C GLU A 7 -13.04 -4.01 -2.96
N CYS A 8 -11.94 -3.99 -2.21
CA CYS A 8 -11.62 -2.88 -1.31
C CYS A 8 -11.49 -1.55 -2.05
N PHE A 9 -10.87 -1.55 -3.25
CA PHE A 9 -10.77 -0.37 -4.10
C PHE A 9 -12.14 0.11 -4.57
N ASN A 10 -12.97 -0.78 -5.10
CA ASN A 10 -14.32 -0.44 -5.58
C ASN A 10 -15.18 0.15 -4.47
N ASN A 11 -15.06 -0.37 -3.25
CA ASN A 11 -15.82 0.05 -2.08
C ASN A 11 -15.32 1.33 -1.41
N GLN A 12 -14.19 1.94 -1.88
CA GLN A 12 -13.74 3.21 -1.31
C GLN A 12 -14.75 4.32 -1.52
N SER A 13 -15.06 5.07 -0.47
CA SER A 13 -16.00 6.21 -0.51
C SER A 13 -15.48 7.42 -1.28
N TYR A 14 -14.17 7.52 -1.49
CA TYR A 14 -13.57 8.56 -2.35
C TYR A 14 -13.88 8.27 -3.82
N PRO A 15 -14.61 9.15 -4.54
CA PRO A 15 -15.16 8.81 -5.85
C PRO A 15 -14.13 8.88 -6.99
N ASN A 16 -13.23 9.87 -6.96
CA ASN A 16 -12.27 10.11 -8.04
C ASN A 16 -11.00 9.29 -7.83
N LYS A 17 -11.02 8.03 -8.26
CA LYS A 17 -9.95 7.06 -8.03
C LYS A 17 -9.71 6.18 -9.24
N GLU A 18 -8.47 5.78 -9.44
CA GLU A 18 -8.05 4.76 -10.40
C GLU A 18 -7.17 3.72 -9.71
N LEU A 19 -7.15 2.50 -10.24
CA LEU A 19 -6.28 1.42 -9.79
C LEU A 19 -5.36 0.99 -10.93
N ILE A 20 -4.06 0.93 -10.66
CA ILE A 20 -3.06 0.44 -11.60
C ILE A 20 -2.57 -0.92 -11.11
N LEU A 21 -2.98 -1.97 -11.79
CA LEU A 21 -2.47 -3.32 -11.59
C LEU A 21 -1.21 -3.49 -12.42
N VAL A 22 -0.08 -3.81 -11.81
CA VAL A 22 1.18 -4.12 -12.51
C VAL A 22 1.55 -5.54 -12.20
N THR A 23 1.81 -6.35 -13.24
CA THR A 23 2.16 -7.75 -13.08
C THR A 23 3.28 -8.18 -14.01
N ASP A 24 4.16 -9.04 -13.52
CA ASP A 24 5.13 -9.79 -14.30
C ASP A 24 4.75 -11.28 -14.45
N GLU A 25 3.56 -11.63 -14.00
CA GLU A 25 3.00 -12.96 -14.13
C GLU A 25 2.46 -13.22 -15.54
N SER A 26 2.43 -14.47 -15.92
CA SER A 26 1.92 -14.96 -17.20
C SER A 26 0.88 -16.08 -16.97
N ASN A 27 0.16 -16.47 -18.01
CA ASN A 27 -0.80 -17.58 -18.01
C ASN A 27 -2.13 -17.27 -17.28
N ILE A 28 -2.66 -18.24 -16.52
CA ILE A 28 -3.98 -18.17 -15.88
C ILE A 28 -4.14 -16.97 -14.96
N TYR A 29 -3.09 -16.58 -14.28
CA TYR A 29 -3.13 -15.41 -13.38
C TYR A 29 -3.34 -14.11 -14.13
N LEU A 30 -2.66 -13.92 -15.26
CA LEU A 30 -2.82 -12.77 -16.13
C LEU A 30 -4.24 -12.67 -16.69
N GLU A 31 -4.81 -13.78 -17.17
CA GLU A 31 -6.19 -13.82 -17.68
C GLU A 31 -7.20 -13.42 -16.60
N LYS A 32 -6.96 -13.81 -15.36
CA LYS A 32 -7.76 -13.38 -14.23
C LYS A 32 -7.64 -11.88 -13.97
N LEU A 33 -6.44 -11.31 -14.02
CA LEU A 33 -6.24 -9.86 -13.86
C LEU A 33 -6.96 -9.05 -14.95
N LYS A 34 -6.98 -9.56 -16.18
CA LYS A 34 -7.69 -8.93 -17.31
C LYS A 34 -9.19 -8.78 -17.05
N THR A 35 -9.80 -9.68 -16.26
CA THR A 35 -11.23 -9.60 -15.93
C THR A 35 -11.60 -8.39 -15.06
N PHE A 36 -10.64 -7.77 -14.39
CA PHE A 36 -10.88 -6.58 -13.56
C PHE A 36 -10.73 -5.27 -14.32
N VAL A 37 -10.17 -5.29 -15.55
CA VAL A 37 -9.90 -4.08 -16.33
C VAL A 37 -11.22 -3.39 -16.70
N CYS A 38 -11.31 -2.09 -16.41
CA CYS A 38 -12.44 -1.22 -16.74
C CYS A 38 -11.98 0.23 -16.80
N ASP A 39 -12.89 1.20 -16.89
CA ASP A 39 -12.55 2.61 -17.08
C ASP A 39 -11.58 3.18 -16.03
N ASN A 40 -11.68 2.70 -14.77
CA ASN A 40 -10.86 3.15 -13.65
C ASN A 40 -9.91 2.08 -13.09
N ILE A 41 -9.75 0.94 -13.77
CA ILE A 41 -8.79 -0.12 -13.42
C ILE A 41 -7.97 -0.45 -14.66
N LYS A 42 -6.68 -0.19 -14.60
CA LYS A 42 -5.72 -0.46 -15.69
C LYS A 42 -4.82 -1.63 -15.32
N LEU A 43 -4.46 -2.43 -16.31
CA LEU A 43 -3.48 -3.51 -16.18
C LEU A 43 -2.25 -3.18 -17.02
N VAL A 44 -1.07 -3.29 -16.41
CA VAL A 44 0.24 -3.10 -17.05
C VAL A 44 1.05 -4.38 -16.91
N GLU A 45 1.37 -5.01 -18.05
CA GLU A 45 2.19 -6.21 -18.09
C GLU A 45 3.67 -5.81 -18.24
N VAL A 46 4.56 -6.45 -17.50
CA VAL A 46 6.01 -6.20 -17.54
C VAL A 46 6.78 -7.52 -17.68
N PRO A 47 8.06 -7.47 -18.07
CA PRO A 47 8.88 -8.66 -18.17
C PRO A 47 8.99 -9.40 -16.83
N LYS A 48 8.93 -10.74 -16.89
CA LYS A 48 9.03 -11.63 -15.73
C LYS A 48 10.34 -11.45 -14.97
N GLY A 49 10.25 -11.52 -13.63
CA GLY A 49 11.39 -11.38 -12.73
C GLY A 49 11.72 -9.91 -12.40
N SER A 50 10.78 -9.01 -12.62
CA SER A 50 10.94 -7.61 -12.22
C SER A 50 10.92 -7.48 -10.69
N VAL A 51 11.85 -6.71 -10.13
CA VAL A 51 11.89 -6.44 -8.68
C VAL A 51 10.74 -5.52 -8.27
N ILE A 52 10.25 -5.66 -7.04
CA ILE A 52 9.06 -4.96 -6.54
C ILE A 52 9.16 -3.44 -6.66
N GLY A 53 10.33 -2.84 -6.40
CA GLY A 53 10.54 -1.40 -6.55
C GLY A 53 10.33 -0.91 -7.99
N LYS A 54 10.72 -1.73 -8.99
CA LYS A 54 10.47 -1.46 -10.40
C LYS A 54 8.97 -1.53 -10.72
N LEU A 55 8.26 -2.56 -10.24
CA LEU A 55 6.81 -2.70 -10.41
C LEU A 55 6.07 -1.48 -9.84
N ARG A 56 6.42 -1.07 -8.61
CA ARG A 56 5.87 0.13 -7.96
C ARG A 56 6.17 1.41 -8.73
N ASN A 57 7.38 1.58 -9.27
CA ASN A 57 7.72 2.73 -10.10
C ASN A 57 6.89 2.77 -11.39
N ILE A 58 6.67 1.62 -12.03
CA ILE A 58 5.84 1.51 -13.24
C ILE A 58 4.37 1.86 -12.91
N SER A 59 3.85 1.42 -11.75
CA SER A 59 2.48 1.80 -11.35
C SER A 59 2.34 3.31 -11.16
N VAL A 60 3.32 3.96 -10.54
CA VAL A 60 3.37 5.43 -10.37
C VAL A 60 3.40 6.16 -11.72
N ASP A 61 4.20 5.67 -12.66
CA ASP A 61 4.34 6.29 -14.00
C ASP A 61 3.04 6.19 -14.82
N ASN A 62 2.28 5.10 -14.65
CA ASN A 62 1.01 4.86 -15.35
C ASN A 62 -0.21 5.49 -14.66
N ALA A 63 -0.08 5.97 -13.44
CA ALA A 63 -1.16 6.66 -12.74
C ALA A 63 -1.36 8.08 -13.29
N ASN A 64 -2.62 8.54 -13.39
CA ASN A 64 -2.98 9.92 -13.77
C ASN A 64 -3.36 10.77 -12.54
N GLY A 65 -3.64 10.13 -11.41
CA GLY A 65 -4.06 10.81 -10.19
C GLY A 65 -3.02 11.80 -9.66
N GLU A 66 -3.49 12.83 -9.00
CA GLU A 66 -2.65 13.83 -8.32
C GLU A 66 -1.99 13.24 -7.05
N TYR A 67 -2.62 12.23 -6.44
CA TYR A 67 -2.12 11.50 -5.29
C TYR A 67 -1.92 10.02 -5.64
N ILE A 68 -0.98 9.38 -4.95
CA ILE A 68 -0.65 7.97 -5.10
C ILE A 68 -0.89 7.27 -3.76
N ALA A 69 -1.65 6.19 -3.76
CA ALA A 69 -1.82 5.31 -2.61
C ALA A 69 -1.14 3.97 -2.85
N THR A 70 -0.38 3.47 -1.89
CA THR A 70 0.06 2.08 -1.90
C THR A 70 -1.16 1.17 -1.68
N TRP A 71 -1.23 0.09 -2.46
CA TRP A 71 -2.36 -0.84 -2.43
C TRP A 71 -1.85 -2.27 -2.57
N ASP A 72 -1.59 -2.91 -1.44
CA ASP A 72 -1.10 -4.28 -1.42
C ASP A 72 -2.29 -5.25 -1.60
N ASP A 73 -2.07 -6.36 -2.30
CA ASP A 73 -3.14 -7.27 -2.74
C ASP A 73 -3.54 -8.31 -1.68
N ASP A 74 -2.76 -8.41 -0.61
CA ASP A 74 -2.95 -9.32 0.53
C ASP A 74 -3.57 -8.65 1.77
N ASP A 75 -3.75 -7.31 1.75
CA ASP A 75 -4.25 -6.52 2.87
C ASP A 75 -5.69 -6.03 2.65
N ILE A 76 -6.29 -5.44 3.70
CA ILE A 76 -7.62 -4.85 3.63
C ILE A 76 -7.58 -3.35 3.86
N SER A 77 -7.94 -2.60 2.84
CA SER A 77 -8.22 -1.16 2.92
C SER A 77 -9.71 -0.94 3.15
N PHE A 78 -10.07 -0.42 4.33
CA PHE A 78 -11.48 -0.17 4.64
C PHE A 78 -12.04 1.03 3.87
N LYS A 79 -13.37 1.06 3.73
CA LYS A 79 -14.16 1.94 2.86
C LYS A 79 -13.73 3.41 2.84
N ASP A 80 -13.37 3.99 3.98
CA ASP A 80 -13.11 5.43 4.09
C ASP A 80 -11.61 5.78 4.09
N ARG A 81 -10.73 4.80 3.82
CA ARG A 81 -9.28 5.02 3.88
C ARG A 81 -8.82 6.18 3.01
N LEU A 82 -9.14 6.17 1.72
CA LEU A 82 -8.69 7.21 0.79
C LEU A 82 -9.28 8.58 1.15
N ALA A 83 -10.57 8.65 1.47
CA ALA A 83 -11.24 9.90 1.80
C ALA A 83 -10.63 10.56 3.06
N GLU A 84 -10.41 9.77 4.11
CA GLU A 84 -9.89 10.25 5.38
C GLU A 84 -8.41 10.67 5.27
N GLN A 85 -7.58 9.89 4.57
CA GLN A 85 -6.17 10.24 4.35
C GLN A 85 -6.03 11.48 3.46
N TYR A 86 -6.84 11.60 2.39
CA TYR A 86 -6.84 12.77 1.52
C TYR A 86 -7.25 14.02 2.29
N LYS A 87 -8.36 13.99 3.03
CA LYS A 87 -8.79 15.10 3.88
C LYS A 87 -7.68 15.53 4.83
N PHE A 88 -7.05 14.57 5.50
CA PHE A 88 -6.01 14.85 6.50
C PHE A 88 -4.72 15.45 5.89
N ILE A 89 -4.32 15.04 4.68
CA ILE A 89 -3.20 15.64 3.94
C ILE A 89 -3.48 17.12 3.67
N ILE A 90 -4.66 17.44 3.17
CA ILE A 90 -5.05 18.82 2.84
C ILE A 90 -5.07 19.69 4.10
N GLU A 91 -5.73 19.22 5.16
CA GLU A 91 -5.85 19.96 6.43
C GLU A 91 -4.50 20.17 7.12
N SER A 92 -3.57 19.21 7.02
CA SER A 92 -2.24 19.30 7.62
C SER A 92 -1.21 20.01 6.76
N ASN A 93 -1.54 20.35 5.50
CA ASN A 93 -0.63 20.93 4.51
C ASN A 93 0.68 20.14 4.39
N LYS A 94 0.55 18.80 4.19
CA LYS A 94 1.66 17.87 4.04
C LYS A 94 1.64 17.19 2.68
N GLU A 95 2.76 16.56 2.32
CA GLU A 95 2.90 15.88 1.02
C GLU A 95 2.58 14.38 1.08
N VAL A 96 2.64 13.78 2.28
CA VAL A 96 2.36 12.37 2.47
C VAL A 96 1.61 12.11 3.77
N CYS A 97 0.67 11.16 3.76
CA CYS A 97 0.00 10.64 4.95
C CYS A 97 0.32 9.14 5.11
N TYR A 98 0.70 8.78 6.33
CA TYR A 98 0.74 7.40 6.80
C TYR A 98 -0.23 7.24 7.97
N LEU A 99 -0.75 6.03 8.16
CA LEU A 99 -1.42 5.71 9.42
C LEU A 99 -0.38 5.56 10.54
N THR A 100 -0.68 6.11 11.70
CA THR A 100 0.20 6.02 12.89
C THR A 100 0.35 4.56 13.34
N ASN A 101 -0.72 3.77 13.19
CA ASN A 101 -0.85 2.36 13.46
C ASN A 101 -1.99 1.78 12.62
N ALA A 102 -2.07 0.46 12.53
CA ALA A 102 -3.09 -0.27 11.80
C ALA A 102 -3.56 -1.49 12.59
N LEU A 103 -4.69 -2.06 12.21
CA LEU A 103 -5.06 -3.39 12.66
C LEU A 103 -4.13 -4.41 12.02
N ILE A 104 -3.80 -5.47 12.74
CA ILE A 104 -3.03 -6.62 12.26
C ILE A 104 -3.86 -7.87 12.50
N LYS A 105 -4.03 -8.68 11.46
CA LYS A 105 -4.53 -10.04 11.57
C LYS A 105 -3.38 -11.00 11.36
N ASP A 106 -2.94 -11.65 12.43
CA ASP A 106 -1.95 -12.71 12.36
C ASP A 106 -2.66 -14.03 12.11
N ASN A 107 -2.64 -14.50 10.87
CA ASN A 107 -3.28 -15.76 10.48
C ASN A 107 -2.45 -16.99 10.90
N ILE A 108 -1.20 -16.81 11.35
CA ILE A 108 -0.34 -17.88 11.84
C ILE A 108 -0.64 -18.14 13.33
N ALA A 109 -0.70 -17.07 14.12
CA ALA A 109 -1.04 -17.14 15.53
C ALA A 109 -2.56 -17.11 15.79
N ASN A 110 -3.38 -16.85 14.75
CA ASN A 110 -4.84 -16.69 14.81
C ASN A 110 -5.29 -15.62 15.81
N VAL A 111 -4.66 -14.45 15.75
CA VAL A 111 -5.00 -13.29 16.60
C VAL A 111 -5.25 -12.05 15.77
N VAL A 112 -6.06 -11.13 16.31
CA VAL A 112 -6.21 -9.77 15.82
C VAL A 112 -5.61 -8.82 16.84
N ALA A 113 -4.84 -7.86 16.40
CA ALA A 113 -4.07 -6.97 17.25
C ALA A 113 -3.99 -5.56 16.67
N LEU A 114 -3.52 -4.62 17.50
CA LEU A 114 -3.14 -3.30 17.07
C LEU A 114 -1.63 -3.24 16.86
N SER A 115 -1.16 -2.64 15.77
CA SER A 115 0.26 -2.43 15.55
C SER A 115 0.81 -1.37 16.51
N ARG A 116 2.11 -1.45 16.80
CA ARG A 116 2.81 -0.41 17.57
C ARG A 116 2.68 0.95 16.90
N LYS A 117 2.52 1.98 17.73
CA LYS A 117 2.54 3.37 17.25
C LYS A 117 3.90 3.74 16.64
N GLY A 118 3.86 4.51 15.57
CA GLY A 118 5.08 4.94 14.87
C GLY A 118 5.72 3.86 14.01
N LEU A 119 5.12 2.67 13.95
CA LEU A 119 5.44 1.72 12.91
C LEU A 119 4.87 2.30 11.62
N CYS A 120 5.74 2.93 10.85
CA CYS A 120 5.39 3.46 9.53
C CYS A 120 5.14 2.26 8.60
N ILE A 121 3.88 1.89 8.47
CA ILE A 121 3.48 0.80 7.59
C ILE A 121 3.37 1.39 6.19
N ASP A 122 4.37 1.14 5.35
CA ASP A 122 4.50 1.76 4.02
C ASP A 122 3.32 1.44 3.10
N CYS A 123 2.67 0.29 3.29
CA CYS A 123 1.43 -0.08 2.61
C CYS A 123 0.23 0.85 2.94
N THR A 124 0.32 1.70 3.97
CA THR A 124 -0.73 2.70 4.29
C THR A 124 -0.48 4.07 3.66
N MET A 125 0.54 4.23 2.83
CA MET A 125 0.90 5.52 2.25
C MET A 125 -0.19 6.09 1.33
N LEU A 126 -0.44 7.41 1.47
CA LEU A 126 -1.06 8.27 0.45
C LEU A 126 -0.15 9.49 0.27
N ALA A 127 0.35 9.74 -0.94
CA ALA A 127 1.36 10.76 -1.21
C ALA A 127 1.02 11.62 -2.42
N PHE A 128 1.43 12.90 -2.40
CA PHE A 128 1.33 13.81 -3.54
C PHE A 128 2.28 13.39 -4.65
N LYS A 129 1.75 13.05 -5.82
CA LYS A 129 2.52 12.46 -6.93
C LYS A 129 3.64 13.37 -7.42
N LYS A 130 3.41 14.68 -7.52
CA LYS A 130 4.37 15.65 -8.08
C LYS A 130 5.70 15.69 -7.32
N THR A 131 5.68 15.42 -6.00
CA THR A 131 6.89 15.43 -5.16
C THR A 131 7.34 14.03 -4.78
N PHE A 132 6.70 13.00 -5.35
CA PHE A 132 6.97 11.61 -5.03
C PHE A 132 8.36 11.19 -5.52
N PRO A 133 9.24 10.70 -4.62
CA PRO A 133 10.51 10.13 -5.02
C PRO A 133 10.32 8.76 -5.66
N ARG A 134 11.36 8.24 -6.29
CA ARG A 134 11.32 6.87 -6.85
C ARG A 134 11.54 5.84 -5.75
N TYR A 135 10.89 4.68 -5.91
CA TYR A 135 11.28 3.48 -5.18
C TYR A 135 12.65 2.99 -5.64
N ASN A 136 13.37 2.29 -4.77
CA ASN A 136 14.62 1.65 -5.15
C ASN A 136 14.32 0.45 -6.06
N ASP A 137 14.59 0.56 -7.35
CA ASP A 137 14.34 -0.45 -8.38
C ASP A 137 15.53 -1.40 -8.62
N GLU A 138 16.63 -1.20 -7.89
CA GLU A 138 17.77 -2.11 -7.84
C GLU A 138 17.78 -2.99 -6.58
N ALA A 139 16.83 -2.78 -5.66
CA ALA A 139 16.77 -3.53 -4.41
C ALA A 139 16.52 -5.02 -4.66
N LYS A 140 17.52 -5.85 -4.36
CA LYS A 140 17.43 -7.32 -4.49
C LYS A 140 16.65 -7.98 -3.35
N TYR A 141 16.46 -7.26 -2.24
CA TYR A 141 15.77 -7.76 -1.05
C TYR A 141 14.44 -7.02 -0.90
N PRO A 142 13.34 -7.73 -0.61
CA PRO A 142 12.07 -7.11 -0.25
C PRO A 142 12.24 -6.25 1.02
N ASN A 143 11.37 -5.24 1.17
CA ASN A 143 11.31 -4.31 2.32
C ASN A 143 12.44 -3.27 2.42
N VAL A 144 13.19 -3.04 1.34
CA VAL A 144 14.15 -1.93 1.28
C VAL A 144 13.87 -0.97 0.11
N GLU A 145 12.96 -1.34 -0.78
CA GLU A 145 12.59 -0.54 -1.95
C GLU A 145 11.87 0.77 -1.57
N ASP A 146 11.13 0.77 -0.45
CA ASP A 146 10.34 1.89 0.07
C ASP A 146 11.14 2.80 1.03
N VAL A 147 12.27 2.33 1.55
CA VAL A 147 13.12 3.09 2.48
C VAL A 147 13.51 4.48 1.95
N PRO A 148 13.90 4.67 0.67
CA PRO A 148 14.20 6.00 0.13
C PRO A 148 12.98 6.93 0.15
N VAL A 149 11.79 6.41 -0.13
CA VAL A 149 10.53 7.18 -0.14
C VAL A 149 10.24 7.71 1.26
N LYS A 150 10.24 6.83 2.25
CA LYS A 150 10.03 7.20 3.66
C LYS A 150 11.04 8.23 4.14
N LYS A 151 12.33 7.97 3.91
CA LYS A 151 13.42 8.88 4.32
C LYS A 151 13.29 10.27 3.69
N HIS A 152 12.86 10.34 2.42
CA HIS A 152 12.66 11.60 1.73
C HIS A 152 11.64 12.49 2.46
N TYR A 153 10.45 11.97 2.76
CA TYR A 153 9.40 12.76 3.40
C TYR A 153 9.70 13.08 4.88
N ILE A 154 10.31 12.14 5.62
CA ILE A 154 10.74 12.39 7.00
C ILE A 154 11.78 13.51 7.05
N LYS A 155 12.79 13.46 6.19
CA LYS A 155 13.83 14.52 6.10
C LYS A 155 13.24 15.89 5.79
N LYS A 156 12.25 15.95 4.92
CA LYS A 156 11.54 17.18 4.56
C LYS A 156 10.50 17.62 5.59
N ARG A 157 10.23 16.83 6.62
CA ARG A 157 9.14 17.05 7.59
C ARG A 157 7.74 17.19 6.92
N GLN A 158 7.53 16.45 5.85
CA GLN A 158 6.31 16.48 5.03
C GLN A 158 5.36 15.31 5.30
N VAL A 159 5.47 14.69 6.47
CA VAL A 159 4.62 13.56 6.86
C VAL A 159 3.47 13.99 7.75
N ALA A 160 2.25 13.63 7.37
CA ALA A 160 1.07 13.65 8.20
C ALA A 160 0.84 12.25 8.81
N TRP A 161 0.66 12.17 10.11
CA TRP A 161 0.45 10.92 10.85
C TRP A 161 -0.99 10.82 11.31
N LEU A 162 -1.80 10.02 10.58
CA LEU A 162 -3.23 9.86 10.86
C LEU A 162 -3.46 8.71 11.84
N ASN A 163 -4.00 9.02 13.02
CA ASN A 163 -4.33 8.01 14.04
C ASN A 163 -5.77 7.46 13.85
N LYS A 164 -5.95 6.63 12.82
CA LYS A 164 -7.20 5.91 12.51
C LYS A 164 -6.89 4.46 12.11
N PRO A 165 -6.49 3.58 13.05
CA PRO A 165 -6.04 2.23 12.75
C PRO A 165 -7.10 1.36 12.05
N HIS A 166 -8.38 1.65 12.28
CA HIS A 166 -9.50 0.95 11.65
C HIS A 166 -9.64 1.17 10.14
N LEU A 167 -8.80 2.02 9.54
CA LEU A 167 -8.81 2.24 8.09
C LEU A 167 -8.01 1.18 7.33
N TYR A 168 -7.19 0.39 8.02
CA TYR A 168 -6.33 -0.60 7.39
C TYR A 168 -6.14 -1.83 8.26
N LEU A 169 -6.18 -3.02 7.64
CA LEU A 169 -5.85 -4.27 8.28
C LEU A 169 -4.72 -4.95 7.50
N TYR A 170 -3.59 -5.07 8.15
CA TYR A 170 -2.43 -5.81 7.65
C TYR A 170 -2.61 -7.30 7.93
N ASN A 171 -2.49 -8.15 6.90
CA ASN A 171 -2.59 -9.59 7.03
C ASN A 171 -1.21 -10.23 7.11
N ILE A 172 -0.90 -10.87 8.23
CA ILE A 172 0.28 -11.72 8.38
C ILE A 172 -0.08 -13.14 7.93
N HIS A 173 0.66 -13.66 6.94
CA HIS A 173 0.55 -15.03 6.43
C HIS A 173 1.93 -15.54 6.00
N GLN A 174 2.02 -16.82 5.62
CA GLN A 174 3.30 -17.47 5.34
C GLN A 174 4.02 -16.94 4.08
N GLU A 175 3.26 -16.34 3.15
CA GLU A 175 3.76 -15.84 1.87
C GLU A 175 4.13 -14.33 1.89
N ASN A 176 4.03 -13.65 3.05
CA ASN A 176 4.47 -12.27 3.12
C ASN A 176 5.97 -12.13 2.81
N SER A 177 6.32 -11.07 2.12
CA SER A 177 7.72 -10.75 1.80
C SER A 177 8.58 -10.45 3.04
N CYS A 178 7.96 -9.98 4.13
CA CYS A 178 8.62 -9.76 5.40
C CYS A 178 8.57 -11.01 6.29
N ALA A 179 9.70 -11.37 6.90
CA ALA A 179 9.77 -12.56 7.75
C ALA A 179 8.84 -12.44 8.97
N TYR A 180 8.11 -13.50 9.29
CA TYR A 180 7.19 -13.58 10.44
C TYR A 180 7.84 -13.19 11.77
N THR A 181 9.11 -13.57 11.98
CA THR A 181 9.88 -13.20 13.17
C THR A 181 10.03 -11.69 13.36
N ILE A 182 9.98 -10.93 12.28
CA ILE A 182 9.99 -9.46 12.31
C ILE A 182 8.56 -8.94 12.55
N GLN A 183 7.58 -9.46 11.82
CA GLN A 183 6.18 -9.01 11.86
C GLN A 183 5.55 -9.18 13.25
N LYS A 184 5.81 -10.28 13.95
CA LYS A 184 5.29 -10.50 15.32
C LYS A 184 5.71 -9.43 16.33
N ASN A 185 6.82 -8.73 16.08
CA ASN A 185 7.27 -7.64 16.92
C ASN A 185 6.50 -6.32 16.66
N TRP A 186 5.64 -6.28 15.64
CA TRP A 186 4.80 -5.13 15.33
C TRP A 186 3.54 -5.06 16.18
N ILE A 187 3.16 -6.16 16.81
CA ILE A 187 1.97 -6.25 17.66
C ILE A 187 2.22 -5.53 18.98
N ASP A 188 1.32 -4.63 19.36
CA ASP A 188 1.36 -3.89 20.61
C ASP A 188 0.26 -4.35 21.57
N ILE A 189 -0.97 -4.47 21.07
CA ILE A 189 -2.15 -4.83 21.84
C ILE A 189 -2.93 -5.92 21.10
N ILE A 190 -3.17 -7.06 21.76
CA ILE A 190 -4.06 -8.10 21.25
C ILE A 190 -5.51 -7.70 21.57
N ILE A 191 -6.37 -7.76 20.56
CA ILE A 191 -7.80 -7.41 20.65
C ILE A 191 -8.65 -8.68 20.67
#